data_d690bd238274d5aa236a5c829ba0712c
#
_entry.id   d690bd238274d5aa236a5c829ba0712c
#
_cell.length_a   1.000
_cell.length_b   1.000
_cell.length_c   1.000
_cell.angle_alpha   90.00
_cell.angle_beta   90.00
_cell.angle_gamma   90.00
#
_symmetry.space_group_name_H-M   'P 1'
#
loop_
_entity.id
_entity.type
_entity.pdbx_description
1 polymer ?
#
loop_
_entity_poly.entity_id
_entity_poly.type
_entity_poly.pdbx_seq_one_letter_code
_entity_poly.pdbx_strand_id
1 'polypeptide(L)'
;HSPLETYELTLRAWRVLEEFHAAGSVRTLGVSNVNFQTFERLWNESTVKPGVVQNRFYNKTGYDREMRAFCGRHGVAYQGFWTLTGNRNVVSGPVVAEIASRLGKPPVSVYYRALMQLGLVVLDGTKSMDHMREDQEVLEFELDAADVAAIDRALS
;
A
#
# COMPACT_ATOMS: atom_id res chain seq x y z
N HIS A 1 6.90 -13.58 0.67
CA HIS A 1 6.73 -12.93 -0.64
C HIS A 1 5.32 -13.19 -1.25
N SER A 2 4.77 -14.38 -1.04
CA SER A 2 3.41 -14.76 -1.42
C SER A 2 2.95 -15.93 -0.56
N PRO A 3 1.64 -16.18 -0.42
CA PRO A 3 1.14 -17.44 0.11
C PRO A 3 1.71 -18.62 -0.68
N LEU A 4 1.84 -19.76 0.00
CA LEU A 4 2.25 -21.01 -0.62
C LEU A 4 1.06 -21.66 -1.35
N GLU A 5 1.31 -22.79 -2.04
CA GLU A 5 0.32 -23.47 -2.87
C GLU A 5 -0.99 -23.79 -2.13
N THR A 6 -0.89 -24.12 -0.85
CA THR A 6 -2.06 -24.34 0.02
C THR A 6 -2.00 -23.41 1.23
N TYR A 7 -3.17 -23.14 1.79
CA TYR A 7 -3.27 -22.35 3.01
C TYR A 7 -2.56 -23.04 4.19
N GLU A 8 -2.66 -24.35 4.31
CA GLU A 8 -2.02 -25.13 5.35
C GLU A 8 -0.49 -25.00 5.33
N LEU A 9 0.10 -25.00 4.13
CA LEU A 9 1.54 -24.74 3.96
C LEU A 9 1.89 -23.30 4.33
N THR A 10 1.06 -22.34 3.95
CA THR A 10 1.22 -20.93 4.31
C THR A 10 1.18 -20.76 5.84
N LEU A 11 0.23 -21.37 6.52
CA LEU A 11 0.11 -21.30 7.98
C LEU A 11 1.32 -21.98 8.67
N ARG A 12 1.78 -23.12 8.16
CA ARG A 12 3.00 -23.76 8.68
C ARG A 12 4.24 -22.87 8.55
N ALA A 13 4.42 -22.23 7.39
CA ALA A 13 5.50 -21.27 7.20
C ALA A 13 5.36 -20.07 8.14
N TRP A 14 4.12 -19.60 8.35
CA TRP A 14 3.86 -18.52 9.30
C TRP A 14 4.26 -18.90 10.73
N ARG A 15 3.97 -20.14 11.18
CA ARG A 15 4.38 -20.63 12.51
C ARG A 15 5.89 -20.58 12.69
N VAL A 16 6.67 -20.94 11.67
CA VAL A 16 8.14 -20.81 11.71
C VAL A 16 8.56 -19.34 11.85
N LEU A 17 7.89 -18.41 11.14
CA LEU A 17 8.18 -16.99 11.29
C LEU A 17 7.82 -16.47 12.70
N GLU A 18 6.77 -16.98 13.31
CA GLU A 18 6.42 -16.68 14.72
C GLU A 18 7.51 -17.11 15.69
N GLU A 19 8.20 -18.23 15.45
CA GLU A 19 9.35 -18.65 16.24
C GLU A 19 10.53 -17.66 16.16
N PHE A 20 10.83 -17.15 14.95
CA PHE A 20 11.83 -16.09 14.78
C PHE A 20 11.45 -14.78 15.45
N HIS A 21 10.16 -14.43 15.44
CA HIS A 21 9.65 -13.29 16.16
C HIS A 21 9.82 -13.48 17.69
N ALA A 22 9.43 -14.63 18.22
CA ALA A 22 9.56 -14.95 19.62
C ALA A 22 11.03 -14.96 20.09
N ALA A 23 11.96 -15.39 19.22
CA ALA A 23 13.41 -15.33 19.46
C ALA A 23 14.00 -13.91 19.36
N GLY A 24 13.19 -12.88 19.01
CA GLY A 24 13.65 -11.50 18.86
C GLY A 24 14.45 -11.23 17.57
N SER A 25 14.57 -12.22 16.68
CA SER A 25 15.32 -12.08 15.42
C SER A 25 14.58 -11.21 14.40
N VAL A 26 13.24 -11.15 14.48
CA VAL A 26 12.36 -10.37 13.61
C VAL A 26 11.36 -9.60 14.46
N ARG A 27 11.26 -8.29 14.25
CA ARG A 27 10.34 -7.43 15.02
C ARG A 27 8.90 -7.46 14.50
N THR A 28 8.73 -7.55 13.20
CA THR A 28 7.40 -7.48 12.57
C THR A 28 7.30 -8.52 11.47
N LEU A 29 6.22 -9.27 11.47
CA LEU A 29 5.91 -10.23 10.42
C LEU A 29 4.95 -9.59 9.42
N GLY A 30 5.07 -9.97 8.15
CA GLY A 30 4.21 -9.48 7.08
C GLY A 30 3.98 -10.52 6.00
N VAL A 31 3.00 -10.26 5.16
CA VAL A 31 2.63 -11.12 4.04
C VAL A 31 2.45 -10.27 2.78
N SER A 32 2.73 -10.84 1.63
CA SER A 32 2.62 -10.15 0.34
C SER A 32 1.80 -10.96 -0.67
N ASN A 33 1.24 -10.28 -1.66
CA ASN A 33 0.48 -10.90 -2.75
C ASN A 33 -0.65 -11.81 -2.24
N VAL A 34 -1.38 -11.37 -1.24
CA VAL A 34 -2.43 -12.12 -0.56
C VAL A 34 -3.80 -11.46 -0.80
N ASN A 35 -4.83 -12.26 -1.09
CA ASN A 35 -6.20 -11.77 -1.11
C ASN A 35 -6.75 -11.59 0.31
N PHE A 36 -7.85 -10.84 0.45
CA PHE A 36 -8.41 -10.50 1.75
C PHE A 36 -8.87 -11.74 2.53
N GLN A 37 -9.52 -12.71 1.89
CA GLN A 37 -10.00 -13.93 2.56
C GLN A 37 -8.86 -14.74 3.17
N THR A 38 -7.77 -14.95 2.42
CA THR A 38 -6.58 -15.66 2.92
C THR A 38 -5.89 -14.89 4.03
N PHE A 39 -5.81 -13.55 3.91
CA PHE A 39 -5.25 -12.69 4.93
C PHE A 39 -6.07 -12.71 6.23
N GLU A 40 -7.39 -12.56 6.13
CA GLU A 40 -8.29 -12.58 7.29
C GLU A 40 -8.22 -13.93 8.01
N ARG A 41 -8.18 -15.03 7.26
CA ARG A 41 -7.97 -16.36 7.84
C ARG A 41 -6.63 -16.46 8.56
N LEU A 42 -5.53 -16.00 7.94
CA LEU A 42 -4.22 -15.97 8.58
C LEU A 42 -4.22 -15.09 9.83
N TRP A 43 -4.86 -13.91 9.76
CA TRP A 43 -5.02 -13.03 10.91
C TRP A 43 -5.72 -13.74 12.08
N ASN A 44 -6.82 -14.42 11.82
CA ASN A 44 -7.59 -15.10 12.86
C ASN A 44 -6.82 -16.26 13.50
N GLU A 45 -6.13 -17.07 12.69
CA GLU A 45 -5.47 -18.28 13.13
C GLU A 45 -4.02 -18.05 13.65
N SER A 46 -3.38 -16.92 13.32
CA SER A 46 -2.01 -16.62 13.76
C SER A 46 -1.95 -16.23 15.25
N THR A 47 -0.87 -16.59 15.94
CA THR A 47 -0.55 -16.12 17.29
C THR A 47 0.05 -14.71 17.22
N VAL A 48 1.08 -14.52 16.39
CA VAL A 48 1.65 -13.22 16.09
C VAL A 48 0.94 -12.67 14.83
N LYS A 49 0.18 -11.60 15.00
CA LYS A 49 -0.59 -11.02 13.90
C LYS A 49 0.32 -10.39 12.85
N PRO A 50 -0.02 -10.49 11.55
CA PRO A 50 0.65 -9.72 10.52
C PRO A 50 0.62 -8.21 10.82
N GLY A 51 1.78 -7.58 10.93
CA GLY A 51 1.90 -6.13 11.09
C GLY A 51 2.03 -5.39 9.76
N VAL A 52 2.28 -6.13 8.66
CA VAL A 52 2.44 -5.56 7.33
C VAL A 52 1.74 -6.43 6.29
N VAL A 53 1.03 -5.79 5.37
CA VAL A 53 0.56 -6.38 4.10
C VAL A 53 1.19 -5.61 2.95
N GLN A 54 1.76 -6.33 1.98
CA GLN A 54 2.34 -5.72 0.79
C GLN A 54 1.70 -6.29 -0.47
N ASN A 55 0.83 -5.52 -1.11
CA ASN A 55 0.08 -5.96 -2.28
C ASN A 55 0.26 -5.02 -3.48
N ARG A 56 -0.08 -5.53 -4.66
CA ARG A 56 -0.15 -4.76 -5.89
C ARG A 56 -1.37 -3.83 -5.85
N PHE A 57 -1.11 -2.53 -5.95
CA PHE A 57 -2.15 -1.51 -5.91
C PHE A 57 -2.61 -1.14 -7.34
N TYR A 58 -3.73 -1.68 -7.80
CA TYR A 58 -4.27 -1.42 -9.13
C TYR A 58 -5.75 -1.83 -9.25
N ASN A 59 -6.39 -1.43 -10.36
CA ASN A 59 -7.83 -1.60 -10.58
C ASN A 59 -8.33 -3.04 -10.56
N LYS A 60 -7.54 -4.01 -11.05
CA LYS A 60 -7.96 -5.43 -11.10
C LYS A 60 -8.17 -6.07 -9.73
N THR A 61 -7.60 -5.50 -8.67
CA THR A 61 -7.83 -5.93 -7.29
C THR A 61 -8.82 -5.02 -6.55
N GLY A 62 -9.52 -4.13 -7.27
CA GLY A 62 -10.37 -3.11 -6.65
C GLY A 62 -9.59 -2.20 -5.70
N TYR A 63 -8.29 -1.99 -5.98
CA TYR A 63 -7.37 -1.22 -5.15
C TYR A 63 -7.30 -1.72 -3.70
N ASP A 64 -7.56 -3.01 -3.48
CA ASP A 64 -7.56 -3.67 -2.17
C ASP A 64 -8.37 -2.91 -1.08
N ARG A 65 -9.50 -2.28 -1.47
CA ARG A 65 -10.27 -1.40 -0.57
C ARG A 65 -10.65 -2.08 0.75
N GLU A 66 -11.10 -3.33 0.69
CA GLU A 66 -11.47 -4.11 1.87
C GLU A 66 -10.27 -4.43 2.76
N MET A 67 -9.16 -4.88 2.16
CA MET A 67 -7.88 -5.11 2.85
C MET A 67 -7.38 -3.85 3.52
N ARG A 68 -7.36 -2.72 2.81
CA ARG A 68 -6.91 -1.42 3.34
C ARG A 68 -7.78 -0.95 4.50
N ALA A 69 -9.09 -1.09 4.39
CA ALA A 69 -10.00 -0.75 5.47
C ALA A 69 -9.78 -1.62 6.71
N PHE A 70 -9.52 -2.91 6.52
CA PHE A 70 -9.15 -3.81 7.61
C PHE A 70 -7.81 -3.39 8.24
N CYS A 71 -6.80 -3.16 7.44
CA CYS A 71 -5.47 -2.74 7.90
C CYS A 71 -5.55 -1.46 8.75
N GLY A 72 -6.29 -0.45 8.28
CA GLY A 72 -6.49 0.80 9.00
C GLY A 72 -7.15 0.61 10.38
N ARG A 73 -8.15 -0.27 10.48
CA ARG A 73 -8.83 -0.56 11.76
C ARG A 73 -7.94 -1.31 12.77
N HIS A 74 -6.98 -2.09 12.27
CA HIS A 74 -6.16 -2.98 13.10
C HIS A 74 -4.70 -2.52 13.26
N GLY A 75 -4.34 -1.33 12.75
CA GLY A 75 -2.98 -0.81 12.84
C GLY A 75 -1.95 -1.60 12.01
N VAL A 76 -2.39 -2.28 10.95
CA VAL A 76 -1.54 -3.00 10.00
C VAL A 76 -1.06 -2.03 8.93
N ALA A 77 0.23 -1.99 8.66
CA ALA A 77 0.78 -1.18 7.58
C ALA A 77 0.44 -1.81 6.22
N TYR A 78 -0.32 -1.10 5.39
CA TYR A 78 -0.57 -1.52 4.01
C TYR A 78 0.45 -0.89 3.07
N GLN A 79 1.33 -1.70 2.47
CA GLN A 79 2.33 -1.30 1.50
C GLN A 79 1.81 -1.58 0.08
N GLY A 80 1.68 -0.53 -0.72
CA GLY A 80 1.27 -0.65 -2.12
C GLY A 80 2.47 -0.60 -3.07
N PHE A 81 2.63 -1.62 -3.92
CA PHE A 81 3.57 -1.58 -5.04
C PHE A 81 2.82 -1.48 -6.39
N TRP A 82 3.51 -1.13 -7.48
CA TRP A 82 2.92 -0.79 -8.78
C TRP A 82 1.97 0.42 -8.74
N THR A 83 2.10 1.24 -7.73
CA THR A 83 1.25 2.41 -7.53
C THR A 83 1.25 3.35 -8.73
N LEU A 84 2.40 3.60 -9.34
CA LEU A 84 2.52 4.44 -10.53
C LEU A 84 2.26 3.64 -11.81
N THR A 85 2.97 2.52 -11.99
CA THR A 85 2.94 1.75 -13.25
C THR A 85 1.58 1.16 -13.55
N GLY A 86 0.86 0.72 -12.51
CA GLY A 86 -0.49 0.15 -12.62
C GLY A 86 -1.60 1.18 -12.81
N ASN A 87 -1.32 2.48 -12.62
CA ASN A 87 -2.34 3.53 -12.52
C ASN A 87 -2.02 4.77 -13.35
N ARG A 88 -1.30 4.61 -14.45
CA ARG A 88 -0.89 5.74 -15.32
C ARG A 88 -2.08 6.59 -15.80
N ASN A 89 -3.21 5.95 -16.08
CA ASN A 89 -4.44 6.64 -16.48
C ASN A 89 -4.99 7.56 -15.40
N VAL A 90 -4.86 7.21 -14.13
CA VAL A 90 -5.28 8.07 -13.00
C VAL A 90 -4.28 9.21 -12.83
N VAL A 91 -2.98 8.90 -12.83
CA VAL A 91 -1.91 9.89 -12.64
C VAL A 91 -1.91 10.95 -13.75
N SER A 92 -2.15 10.55 -15.01
CA SER A 92 -2.27 11.48 -16.14
C SER A 92 -3.70 11.98 -16.37
N GLY A 93 -4.63 11.61 -15.49
CA GLY A 93 -6.04 11.99 -15.62
C GLY A 93 -6.32 13.44 -15.19
N PRO A 94 -7.49 13.98 -15.59
CA PRO A 94 -7.82 15.39 -15.39
C PRO A 94 -7.84 15.79 -13.91
N VAL A 95 -8.30 14.92 -13.02
CA VAL A 95 -8.38 15.21 -11.57
C VAL A 95 -7.00 15.49 -10.99
N VAL A 96 -6.03 14.61 -11.23
CA VAL A 96 -4.66 14.80 -10.74
C VAL A 96 -3.98 15.99 -11.41
N ALA A 97 -4.21 16.17 -12.72
CA ALA A 97 -3.63 17.29 -13.48
C ALA A 97 -4.12 18.66 -12.98
N GLU A 98 -5.41 18.79 -12.65
CA GLU A 98 -6.00 20.02 -12.10
C GLU A 98 -5.39 20.36 -10.73
N ILE A 99 -5.35 19.39 -9.84
CA ILE A 99 -4.79 19.57 -8.49
C ILE A 99 -3.29 19.91 -8.57
N ALA A 100 -2.54 19.20 -9.41
CA ALA A 100 -1.12 19.43 -9.63
C ALA A 100 -0.84 20.86 -10.16
N SER A 101 -1.62 21.32 -11.13
CA SER A 101 -1.53 22.68 -11.67
C SER A 101 -1.82 23.74 -10.59
N ARG A 102 -2.85 23.54 -9.80
CA ARG A 102 -3.23 24.47 -8.71
C ARG A 102 -2.17 24.57 -7.63
N LEU A 103 -1.53 23.45 -7.28
CA LEU A 103 -0.50 23.38 -6.23
C LEU A 103 0.91 23.66 -6.74
N GLY A 104 1.13 23.74 -8.05
CA GLY A 104 2.46 23.87 -8.64
C GLY A 104 3.37 22.66 -8.33
N LYS A 105 2.79 21.46 -8.23
CA LYS A 105 3.52 20.22 -7.91
C LYS A 105 3.45 19.23 -9.07
N PRO A 106 4.44 18.33 -9.22
CA PRO A 106 4.35 17.26 -10.21
C PRO A 106 3.11 16.36 -9.99
N PRO A 107 2.43 15.90 -11.06
CA PRO A 107 1.27 15.01 -10.93
C PRO A 107 1.56 13.73 -10.14
N VAL A 108 2.75 13.15 -10.29
CA VAL A 108 3.17 11.96 -9.54
C VAL A 108 3.25 12.26 -8.05
N SER A 109 3.83 13.39 -7.65
CA SER A 109 3.95 13.80 -6.25
C SER A 109 2.57 14.01 -5.61
N VAL A 110 1.64 14.65 -6.33
CA VAL A 110 0.24 14.83 -5.88
C VAL A 110 -0.44 13.48 -5.69
N TYR A 111 -0.29 12.58 -6.64
CA TYR A 111 -0.87 11.24 -6.57
C TYR A 111 -0.30 10.43 -5.39
N TYR A 112 1.02 10.42 -5.21
CA TYR A 112 1.66 9.74 -4.07
C TYR A 112 1.21 10.33 -2.74
N ARG A 113 1.11 11.67 -2.65
CA ARG A 113 0.61 12.31 -1.42
C ARG A 113 -0.81 11.89 -1.10
N ALA A 114 -1.69 11.81 -2.09
CA ALA A 114 -3.04 11.32 -1.89
C ALA A 114 -3.06 9.88 -1.36
N LEU A 115 -2.27 8.98 -1.94
CA LEU A 115 -2.20 7.59 -1.47
C LEU A 115 -1.70 7.50 -0.02
N MET A 116 -0.70 8.30 0.34
CA MET A 116 -0.19 8.35 1.71
C MET A 116 -1.25 8.87 2.69
N GLN A 117 -2.01 9.90 2.31
CA GLN A 117 -3.12 10.42 3.11
C GLN A 117 -4.31 9.46 3.18
N LEU A 118 -4.44 8.53 2.22
CA LEU A 118 -5.35 7.39 2.27
C LEU A 118 -4.83 6.21 3.11
N GLY A 119 -3.68 6.38 3.79
CA GLY A 119 -3.11 5.41 4.73
C GLY A 119 -2.21 4.35 4.08
N LEU A 120 -1.77 4.54 2.83
CA LEU A 120 -0.82 3.63 2.20
C LEU A 120 0.63 4.00 2.53
N VAL A 121 1.47 2.99 2.66
CA VAL A 121 2.91 3.12 2.46
C VAL A 121 3.18 2.86 0.99
N VAL A 122 3.54 3.91 0.25
CA VAL A 122 3.81 3.83 -1.19
C VAL A 122 5.20 3.24 -1.41
N LEU A 123 5.27 2.18 -2.22
CA LEU A 123 6.54 1.62 -2.68
C LEU A 123 6.78 2.08 -4.10
N ASP A 124 7.88 2.75 -4.30
CA ASP A 124 8.35 3.25 -5.58
C ASP A 124 9.78 2.79 -5.88
N GLY A 125 10.30 3.17 -7.03
CA GLY A 125 11.68 2.92 -7.40
C GLY A 125 12.05 3.69 -8.65
N THR A 126 13.15 4.44 -8.58
CA THR A 126 13.68 5.22 -9.68
C THR A 126 15.20 5.15 -9.73
N LYS A 127 15.78 5.44 -10.90
CA LYS A 127 17.23 5.66 -11.10
C LYS A 127 17.55 7.14 -11.34
N SER A 128 16.55 8.00 -11.38
CA SER A 128 16.70 9.45 -11.56
C SER A 128 16.90 10.14 -10.21
N MET A 129 17.95 10.91 -10.07
CA MET A 129 18.19 11.73 -8.87
C MET A 129 17.10 12.77 -8.67
N ASP A 130 16.54 13.31 -9.75
CA ASP A 130 15.48 14.30 -9.67
C ASP A 130 14.19 13.67 -9.16
N HIS A 131 13.81 12.50 -9.69
CA HIS A 131 12.65 11.76 -9.16
C HIS A 131 12.85 11.36 -7.70
N MET A 132 14.08 10.99 -7.27
CA MET A 132 14.34 10.67 -5.85
C MET A 132 14.09 11.88 -4.94
N ARG A 133 14.44 13.10 -5.41
CA ARG A 133 14.15 14.33 -4.66
C ARG A 133 12.65 14.62 -4.63
N GLU A 134 11.99 14.56 -5.79
CA GLU A 134 10.54 14.74 -5.90
C GLU A 134 9.76 13.78 -5.00
N ASP A 135 10.20 12.51 -4.91
CA ASP A 135 9.58 11.50 -4.04
C ASP A 135 9.74 11.83 -2.54
N GLN A 136 10.88 12.44 -2.14
CA GLN A 136 11.08 12.91 -0.76
C GLN A 136 10.25 14.18 -0.46
N GLU A 137 10.18 15.10 -1.41
CA GLU A 137 9.39 16.34 -1.30
C GLU A 137 7.88 16.10 -1.16
N VAL A 138 7.40 14.88 -1.48
CA VAL A 138 6.00 14.48 -1.23
C VAL A 138 5.58 14.63 0.23
N LEU A 139 6.53 14.59 1.15
CA LEU A 139 6.28 14.74 2.59
C LEU A 139 6.15 16.23 3.03
N GLU A 140 6.53 17.17 2.19
CA GLU A 140 6.59 18.59 2.52
C GLU A 140 5.28 19.35 2.29
N PHE A 141 4.26 18.71 1.73
CA PHE A 141 2.95 19.32 1.50
C PHE A 141 1.82 18.36 1.83
N GLU A 142 0.62 18.92 2.00
CA GLU A 142 -0.60 18.15 2.20
C GLU A 142 -1.66 18.54 1.19
N LEU A 143 -2.49 17.57 0.83
CA LEU A 143 -3.72 17.78 0.07
C LEU A 143 -4.86 18.03 1.04
N ASP A 144 -5.80 18.86 0.67
CA ASP A 144 -7.04 18.97 1.43
C ASP A 144 -7.93 17.71 1.27
N ALA A 145 -8.91 17.58 2.16
CA ALA A 145 -9.77 16.40 2.17
C ALA A 145 -10.59 16.24 0.88
N ALA A 146 -10.90 17.34 0.19
CA ALA A 146 -11.66 17.32 -1.06
C ALA A 146 -10.80 16.76 -2.21
N ASP A 147 -9.53 17.15 -2.28
CA ASP A 147 -8.55 16.65 -3.24
C ASP A 147 -8.30 15.14 -3.06
N VAL A 148 -8.04 14.73 -1.81
CA VAL A 148 -7.85 13.30 -1.49
C VAL A 148 -9.07 12.48 -1.89
N ALA A 149 -10.28 12.96 -1.57
CA ALA A 149 -11.51 12.28 -1.94
C ALA A 149 -11.75 12.27 -3.46
N ALA A 150 -11.34 13.31 -4.19
CA ALA A 150 -11.45 13.36 -5.65
C ALA A 150 -10.52 12.31 -6.30
N ILE A 151 -9.29 12.20 -5.83
CA ILE A 151 -8.33 11.18 -6.30
C ILE A 151 -8.81 9.77 -5.93
N ASP A 152 -9.33 9.54 -4.71
CA ASP A 152 -9.86 8.23 -4.30
C ASP A 152 -11.06 7.80 -5.17
N ARG A 153 -11.93 8.74 -5.57
CA ARG A 153 -13.00 8.46 -6.55
C ARG A 153 -12.45 8.10 -7.93
N ALA A 154 -11.36 8.72 -8.36
CA ALA A 154 -10.72 8.40 -9.64
C ALA A 154 -10.03 7.03 -9.65
N LEU A 155 -9.83 6.41 -8.51
CA LEU A 155 -9.38 5.03 -8.32
C LEU A 155 -10.55 4.01 -8.36
N SER A 156 -11.69 4.35 -8.93
CA SER A 156 -12.86 3.45 -9.03
C SER A 156 -12.92 2.74 -10.39
#